data_f58f74fdd8080b7689e9b09424be6c77
#
_entry.id   f58f74fdd8080b7689e9b09424be6c77
#
_cell.length_a   1.000
_cell.length_b   1.000
_cell.length_c   1.000
_cell.angle_alpha   90.00
_cell.angle_beta   90.00
_cell.angle_gamma   90.00
#
_symmetry.space_group_name_H-M   'P 1'
#
loop_
_entity.id
_entity.type
_entity.pdbx_description
1 polymer ?
#
loop_
_entity_poly.entity_id
_entity_poly.type
_entity_poly.pdbx_seq_one_letter_code
_entity_poly.pdbx_strand_id
1 'polypeptide(L)'
;PFLGEILIKANDFVPSSAGSILMDRPFERGETAADTQLYFVAAFGPAASDLLGQSLLADRGVVGYVYRTGEPYLMDDPETDPNFYSKFDRDHEFRTACAVAVPIRIERTVCGVLELVNRSEGKRYESQDLELLEIFARYTSVSIENLLDAQRANEMARRDDLTGLHNDRFFHHRLSEDLIRADVTDSTVALIFLDLDNFK
;
A
#
# COMPACT_ATOMS: atom_id res chain seq x y z
N PRO A 1 9.70 1.70 -0.27
CA PRO A 1 10.79 1.00 0.44
C PRO A 1 10.24 0.16 1.61
N PHE A 2 9.49 0.76 2.54
CA PHE A 2 9.01 0.15 3.78
C PHE A 2 8.14 -1.12 3.60
N LEU A 3 7.12 -1.10 2.74
CA LEU A 3 6.25 -2.27 2.49
C LEU A 3 7.05 -3.43 1.86
N GLY A 4 8.04 -3.12 1.03
CA GLY A 4 8.94 -4.12 0.46
C GLY A 4 9.80 -4.80 1.54
N GLU A 5 10.27 -4.05 2.54
CA GLU A 5 11.05 -4.62 3.66
C GLU A 5 10.19 -5.56 4.50
N ILE A 6 8.93 -5.19 4.78
CA ILE A 6 8.00 -6.07 5.49
C ILE A 6 7.73 -7.35 4.69
N LEU A 7 7.51 -7.24 3.39
CA LEU A 7 7.25 -8.37 2.53
C LEU A 7 8.45 -9.34 2.50
N ILE A 8 9.67 -8.83 2.39
CA ILE A 8 10.89 -9.64 2.47
C ILE A 8 11.01 -10.30 3.85
N LYS A 9 10.72 -9.57 4.93
CA LYS A 9 10.71 -10.16 6.27
C LYS A 9 9.66 -11.26 6.43
N ALA A 10 8.46 -11.08 5.90
CA ALA A 10 7.45 -12.14 5.89
C ALA A 10 7.99 -13.38 5.16
N ASN A 11 8.71 -13.21 4.05
CA ASN A 11 9.34 -14.29 3.31
C ASN A 11 10.48 -14.99 4.08
N ASP A 12 11.20 -14.31 4.96
CA ASP A 12 12.21 -14.93 5.82
C ASP A 12 11.58 -15.99 6.76
N PHE A 13 10.33 -15.79 7.19
CA PHE A 13 9.61 -16.68 8.10
C PHE A 13 8.71 -17.69 7.37
N VAL A 14 8.14 -17.29 6.24
CA VAL A 14 7.29 -18.12 5.39
C VAL A 14 7.92 -18.17 3.98
N PRO A 15 9.04 -18.93 3.81
CA PRO A 15 9.78 -18.93 2.56
C PRO A 15 8.93 -19.34 1.36
N SER A 16 8.89 -18.48 0.34
CA SER A 16 8.03 -18.58 -0.85
C SER A 16 8.78 -18.14 -2.09
N SER A 17 8.35 -18.58 -3.27
CA SER A 17 9.01 -18.23 -4.53
C SER A 17 8.67 -16.82 -5.01
N ALA A 18 7.52 -16.32 -4.64
CA ALA A 18 7.05 -14.98 -4.96
C ALA A 18 6.11 -14.45 -3.88
N GLY A 19 5.93 -13.15 -3.84
CA GLY A 19 4.96 -12.52 -2.96
C GLY A 19 4.72 -11.07 -3.35
N SER A 20 3.60 -10.54 -2.89
CA SER A 20 3.17 -9.20 -3.20
C SER A 20 2.36 -8.55 -2.06
N ILE A 21 2.38 -7.23 -2.03
CA ILE A 21 1.43 -6.42 -1.28
C ILE A 21 0.68 -5.58 -2.30
N LEU A 22 -0.64 -5.71 -2.27
CA LEU A 22 -1.55 -4.89 -3.06
C LEU A 22 -2.33 -3.97 -2.13
N MET A 23 -2.49 -2.71 -2.55
CA MET A 23 -3.23 -1.70 -1.78
C MET A 23 -4.22 -0.99 -2.70
N ASP A 24 -5.36 -0.63 -2.16
CA ASP A 24 -6.25 0.31 -2.83
C ASP A 24 -5.78 1.76 -2.66
N ARG A 25 -6.44 2.66 -3.38
CA ARG A 25 -6.31 4.10 -3.18
C ARG A 25 -7.65 4.62 -2.67
N PRO A 26 -7.74 5.11 -1.43
CA PRO A 26 -9.02 5.48 -0.82
C PRO A 26 -9.86 6.46 -1.67
N PHE A 27 -9.19 7.38 -2.40
CA PHE A 27 -9.86 8.36 -3.27
C PHE A 27 -10.26 7.82 -4.65
N GLU A 28 -9.78 6.63 -5.02
CA GLU A 28 -10.08 5.94 -6.28
C GLU A 28 -10.91 4.67 -6.05
N ARG A 29 -11.36 4.46 -4.81
CA ARG A 29 -12.18 3.30 -4.45
C ARG A 29 -13.55 3.43 -5.09
N GLY A 30 -13.95 2.43 -5.89
CA GLY A 30 -15.26 2.36 -6.50
C GLY A 30 -16.38 2.01 -5.49
N GLU A 31 -17.62 2.04 -5.95
CA GLU A 31 -18.77 1.65 -5.13
C GLU A 31 -18.78 0.14 -4.84
N THR A 32 -18.19 -0.64 -5.73
CA THR A 32 -18.07 -2.09 -5.62
C THR A 32 -16.62 -2.56 -5.80
N ALA A 33 -16.34 -3.81 -5.42
CA ALA A 33 -15.03 -4.41 -5.67
C ALA A 33 -14.70 -4.54 -7.17
N ALA A 34 -15.72 -4.68 -8.02
CA ALA A 34 -15.54 -4.72 -9.48
C ALA A 34 -15.10 -3.37 -10.07
N ASP A 35 -15.33 -2.28 -9.34
CA ASP A 35 -14.95 -0.91 -9.72
C ASP A 35 -13.70 -0.42 -8.97
N THR A 36 -13.20 -1.20 -8.01
CA THR A 36 -12.05 -0.86 -7.18
C THR A 36 -10.78 -1.50 -7.75
N GLN A 37 -9.70 -0.73 -7.83
CA GLN A 37 -8.37 -1.20 -8.26
C GLN A 37 -7.48 -1.44 -7.04
N LEU A 38 -6.77 -2.56 -7.04
CA LEU A 38 -5.67 -2.86 -6.11
C LEU A 38 -4.36 -2.75 -6.86
N TYR A 39 -3.45 -1.93 -6.36
CA TYR A 39 -2.16 -1.65 -6.99
C TYR A 39 -1.05 -2.45 -6.32
N PHE A 40 -0.19 -3.08 -7.09
CA PHE A 40 1.01 -3.72 -6.59
C PHE A 40 2.00 -2.66 -6.07
N VAL A 41 2.10 -2.54 -4.75
CA VAL A 41 2.97 -1.56 -4.07
C VAL A 41 4.28 -2.16 -3.59
N ALA A 42 4.33 -3.48 -3.43
CA ALA A 42 5.54 -4.23 -3.17
C ALA A 42 5.41 -5.61 -3.82
N ALA A 43 6.52 -6.15 -4.32
CA ALA A 43 6.59 -7.49 -4.88
C ALA A 43 8.01 -8.04 -4.79
N PHE A 44 8.15 -9.37 -4.71
CA PHE A 44 9.40 -10.09 -4.94
C PHE A 44 9.12 -11.36 -5.76
N GLY A 45 10.16 -11.93 -6.33
CA GLY A 45 10.09 -13.10 -7.22
C GLY A 45 10.31 -12.74 -8.68
N PRO A 46 10.18 -13.71 -9.59
CA PRO A 46 10.57 -13.55 -11.00
C PRO A 46 9.87 -12.41 -11.75
N ALA A 47 8.58 -12.18 -11.47
CA ALA A 47 7.78 -11.15 -12.14
C ALA A 47 7.70 -9.82 -11.37
N ALA A 48 8.46 -9.64 -10.29
CA ALA A 48 8.29 -8.51 -9.37
C ALA A 48 8.42 -7.14 -10.04
N SER A 49 9.41 -6.98 -10.94
CA SER A 49 9.64 -5.71 -11.67
C SER A 49 8.47 -5.31 -12.56
N ASP A 50 7.83 -6.30 -13.17
CA ASP A 50 6.75 -6.10 -14.11
C ASP A 50 5.42 -5.83 -13.40
N LEU A 51 5.25 -6.41 -12.20
CA LEU A 51 4.04 -6.24 -11.39
C LEU A 51 3.97 -4.86 -10.71
N LEU A 52 5.12 -4.31 -10.28
CA LEU A 52 5.13 -3.04 -9.54
C LEU A 52 4.47 -1.91 -10.34
N GLY A 53 3.45 -1.30 -9.72
CA GLY A 53 2.66 -0.22 -10.32
C GLY A 53 1.51 -0.70 -11.21
N GLN A 54 1.45 -1.99 -11.57
CA GLN A 54 0.25 -2.56 -12.19
C GLN A 54 -0.90 -2.65 -11.18
N SER A 55 -2.10 -2.91 -11.68
CA SER A 55 -3.30 -3.05 -10.86
C SER A 55 -4.13 -4.27 -11.25
N LEU A 56 -4.90 -4.73 -10.28
CA LEU A 56 -5.87 -5.80 -10.38
C LEU A 56 -7.22 -5.30 -9.86
N LEU A 57 -8.32 -5.68 -10.51
CA LEU A 57 -9.65 -5.42 -9.96
C LEU A 57 -9.86 -6.21 -8.66
N ALA A 58 -10.42 -5.53 -7.66
CA ALA A 58 -10.59 -6.09 -6.32
C ALA A 58 -11.66 -7.21 -6.23
N ASP A 59 -12.27 -7.58 -7.34
CA ASP A 59 -13.14 -8.75 -7.45
C ASP A 59 -12.42 -10.01 -7.97
N ARG A 60 -11.13 -9.93 -8.33
CA ARG A 60 -10.39 -10.98 -9.01
C ARG A 60 -9.43 -11.73 -8.08
N GLY A 61 -9.38 -13.03 -8.28
CA GLY A 61 -8.39 -13.92 -7.68
C GLY A 61 -8.52 -14.10 -6.17
N VAL A 62 -7.55 -14.80 -5.59
CA VAL A 62 -7.38 -14.98 -4.15
C VAL A 62 -7.29 -13.63 -3.44
N VAL A 63 -6.53 -12.69 -4.00
CA VAL A 63 -6.40 -11.32 -3.48
C VAL A 63 -7.76 -10.63 -3.42
N GLY A 64 -8.57 -10.73 -4.48
CA GLY A 64 -9.91 -10.15 -4.51
C GLY A 64 -10.87 -10.80 -3.52
N TYR A 65 -10.76 -12.11 -3.30
CA TYR A 65 -11.53 -12.78 -2.26
C TYR A 65 -11.21 -12.23 -0.88
N VAL A 66 -9.92 -12.18 -0.50
CA VAL A 66 -9.45 -11.68 0.80
C VAL A 66 -9.82 -10.20 0.99
N TYR A 67 -9.70 -9.38 -0.05
CA TYR A 67 -10.06 -7.96 0.02
C TYR A 67 -11.54 -7.75 0.32
N ARG A 68 -12.44 -8.50 -0.35
CA ARG A 68 -13.90 -8.37 -0.18
C ARG A 68 -14.40 -8.93 1.13
N THR A 69 -13.93 -10.12 1.51
CA THR A 69 -14.41 -10.82 2.70
C THR A 69 -13.72 -10.34 3.97
N GLY A 70 -12.46 -9.91 3.83
CA GLY A 70 -11.58 -9.66 4.95
C GLY A 70 -11.11 -10.93 5.65
N GLU A 71 -11.40 -12.11 5.10
CA GLU A 71 -10.98 -13.39 5.68
C GLU A 71 -9.66 -13.83 5.05
N PRO A 72 -8.70 -14.33 5.85
CA PRO A 72 -7.49 -14.95 5.33
C PRO A 72 -7.81 -16.14 4.42
N TYR A 73 -6.91 -16.45 3.50
CA TYR A 73 -7.15 -17.52 2.53
C TYR A 73 -5.90 -18.37 2.29
N LEU A 74 -6.11 -19.69 2.25
CA LEU A 74 -5.13 -20.69 1.81
C LEU A 74 -5.64 -21.32 0.52
N MET A 75 -4.84 -21.28 -0.54
CA MET A 75 -5.10 -21.97 -1.79
C MET A 75 -4.09 -23.09 -1.95
N ASP A 76 -4.57 -24.34 -1.93
CA ASP A 76 -3.73 -25.51 -2.04
C ASP A 76 -3.53 -25.99 -3.48
N ASP A 77 -4.53 -25.80 -4.33
CA ASP A 77 -4.52 -26.29 -5.71
C ASP A 77 -5.26 -25.30 -6.63
N PRO A 78 -4.54 -24.59 -7.51
CA PRO A 78 -5.13 -23.62 -8.42
C PRO A 78 -6.07 -24.24 -9.47
N GLU A 79 -5.92 -25.54 -9.78
CA GLU A 79 -6.77 -26.19 -10.78
C GLU A 79 -8.21 -26.42 -10.29
N THR A 80 -8.38 -26.53 -8.98
CA THR A 80 -9.68 -26.79 -8.34
C THR A 80 -10.23 -25.60 -7.57
N ASP A 81 -9.41 -24.57 -7.32
CA ASP A 81 -9.79 -23.42 -6.50
C ASP A 81 -10.63 -22.41 -7.29
N PRO A 82 -11.86 -22.10 -6.85
CA PRO A 82 -12.76 -21.18 -7.55
C PRO A 82 -12.28 -19.72 -7.55
N ASN A 83 -11.37 -19.37 -6.65
CA ASN A 83 -10.83 -18.02 -6.53
C ASN A 83 -9.50 -17.84 -7.28
N PHE A 84 -8.98 -18.90 -7.93
CA PHE A 84 -7.75 -18.75 -8.71
C PHE A 84 -7.97 -17.92 -9.98
N TYR A 85 -7.06 -16.97 -10.22
CA TYR A 85 -7.11 -16.10 -11.40
C TYR A 85 -5.81 -16.22 -12.20
N SER A 86 -5.84 -17.05 -13.24
CA SER A 86 -4.67 -17.48 -14.01
C SER A 86 -4.08 -16.44 -14.96
N LYS A 87 -4.60 -15.21 -14.99
CA LYS A 87 -4.12 -14.19 -15.95
C LYS A 87 -2.65 -13.86 -15.72
N PHE A 88 -2.25 -13.62 -14.46
CA PHE A 88 -0.86 -13.27 -14.13
C PHE A 88 0.11 -14.41 -14.45
N ASP A 89 -0.30 -15.64 -14.21
CA ASP A 89 0.52 -16.82 -14.55
C ASP A 89 0.80 -16.88 -16.06
N ARG A 90 -0.23 -16.61 -16.88
CA ARG A 90 -0.10 -16.61 -18.35
C ARG A 90 0.71 -15.42 -18.87
N ASP A 91 0.51 -14.25 -18.30
CA ASP A 91 1.13 -13.02 -18.78
C ASP A 91 2.64 -12.96 -18.42
N HIS A 92 3.07 -13.70 -17.37
CA HIS A 92 4.45 -13.68 -16.87
C HIS A 92 5.16 -15.04 -16.91
N GLU A 93 4.61 -16.03 -17.62
CA GLU A 93 5.16 -17.40 -17.69
C GLU A 93 5.45 -18.00 -16.29
N PHE A 94 4.64 -17.61 -15.31
CA PHE A 94 4.71 -18.08 -13.93
C PHE A 94 3.73 -19.22 -13.72
N ARG A 95 4.05 -20.15 -12.82
CA ARG A 95 3.14 -21.24 -12.46
C ARG A 95 2.85 -21.19 -10.95
N THR A 96 1.69 -20.79 -10.61
CA THR A 96 1.15 -20.86 -9.24
C THR A 96 0.82 -22.32 -8.92
N ALA A 97 1.28 -22.80 -7.78
CA ALA A 97 0.97 -24.13 -7.25
C ALA A 97 0.21 -24.07 -5.93
N CYS A 98 0.44 -23.04 -5.13
CA CYS A 98 -0.28 -22.75 -3.90
C CYS A 98 -0.10 -21.26 -3.54
N ALA A 99 -1.04 -20.71 -2.75
CA ALA A 99 -0.95 -19.34 -2.27
C ALA A 99 -1.48 -19.22 -0.85
N VAL A 100 -1.01 -18.23 -0.12
CA VAL A 100 -1.55 -17.77 1.16
C VAL A 100 -1.73 -16.26 1.08
N ALA A 101 -2.89 -15.76 1.49
CA ALA A 101 -3.20 -14.35 1.44
C ALA A 101 -3.94 -13.89 2.71
N VAL A 102 -3.59 -12.70 3.19
CA VAL A 102 -4.16 -12.10 4.39
C VAL A 102 -4.51 -10.64 4.19
N PRO A 103 -5.59 -10.13 4.83
CA PRO A 103 -6.01 -8.74 4.68
C PRO A 103 -5.09 -7.79 5.44
N ILE A 104 -4.78 -6.66 4.83
CA ILE A 104 -4.20 -5.48 5.49
C ILE A 104 -5.36 -4.53 5.79
N ARG A 105 -5.48 -4.10 7.06
CA ARG A 105 -6.57 -3.24 7.50
C ARG A 105 -6.04 -1.92 8.03
N ILE A 106 -6.77 -0.85 7.74
CA ILE A 106 -6.59 0.44 8.43
C ILE A 106 -7.87 0.67 9.24
N GLU A 107 -7.73 0.81 10.55
CA GLU A 107 -8.85 0.79 11.49
C GLU A 107 -9.64 -0.54 11.36
N ARG A 108 -10.82 -0.51 10.75
CA ARG A 108 -11.66 -1.70 10.51
C ARG A 108 -11.87 -2.02 9.03
N THR A 109 -11.30 -1.20 8.14
CA THR A 109 -11.51 -1.32 6.70
C THR A 109 -10.34 -2.07 6.08
N VAL A 110 -10.63 -3.07 5.25
CA VAL A 110 -9.61 -3.70 4.41
C VAL A 110 -9.18 -2.70 3.36
N CYS A 111 -7.88 -2.41 3.31
CA CYS A 111 -7.27 -1.47 2.36
C CYS A 111 -6.24 -2.14 1.45
N GLY A 112 -5.92 -3.40 1.71
CA GLY A 112 -4.97 -4.14 0.91
C GLY A 112 -4.90 -5.62 1.29
N VAL A 113 -4.03 -6.33 0.61
CA VAL A 113 -3.78 -7.76 0.81
C VAL A 113 -2.29 -8.02 0.72
N LEU A 114 -1.77 -8.84 1.62
CA LEU A 114 -0.45 -9.43 1.57
C LEU A 114 -0.60 -10.88 1.12
N GLU A 115 0.10 -11.25 0.05
CA GLU A 115 0.05 -12.58 -0.56
C GLU A 115 1.46 -13.15 -0.71
N LEU A 116 1.60 -14.46 -0.43
CA LEU A 116 2.77 -15.25 -0.77
C LEU A 116 2.35 -16.41 -1.67
N VAL A 117 3.21 -16.72 -2.64
CA VAL A 117 2.91 -17.71 -3.69
C VAL A 117 4.06 -18.72 -3.77
N ASN A 118 3.68 -19.99 -3.89
CA ASN A 118 4.58 -21.13 -4.00
C ASN A 118 5.52 -21.30 -2.79
N ARG A 119 5.02 -21.94 -1.76
CA ARG A 119 5.82 -22.31 -0.58
C ARG A 119 7.10 -23.03 -1.03
N SER A 120 8.24 -22.60 -0.49
CA SER A 120 9.55 -23.16 -0.87
C SER A 120 9.63 -24.67 -0.63
N GLU A 121 10.58 -25.32 -1.32
CA GLU A 121 10.81 -26.77 -1.26
C GLU A 121 9.62 -27.62 -1.74
N GLY A 122 8.72 -27.06 -2.55
CA GLY A 122 7.54 -27.77 -3.06
C GLY A 122 6.50 -28.12 -2.00
N LYS A 123 6.58 -27.47 -0.83
CA LYS A 123 5.61 -27.64 0.26
C LYS A 123 4.30 -26.90 -0.04
N ARG A 124 3.26 -27.22 0.73
CA ARG A 124 2.02 -26.44 0.82
C ARG A 124 2.09 -25.50 1.99
N TYR A 125 1.29 -24.44 1.97
CA TYR A 125 1.11 -23.60 3.15
C TYR A 125 0.27 -24.31 4.19
N GLU A 126 0.61 -24.14 5.45
CA GLU A 126 -0.09 -24.68 6.59
C GLU A 126 -0.76 -23.55 7.40
N SER A 127 -1.64 -23.92 8.35
CA SER A 127 -2.30 -22.94 9.23
C SER A 127 -1.30 -22.07 10.01
N GLN A 128 -0.12 -22.61 10.33
CA GLN A 128 0.95 -21.86 11.01
C GLN A 128 1.55 -20.78 10.11
N ASP A 129 1.70 -21.04 8.80
CA ASP A 129 2.17 -20.04 7.84
C ASP A 129 1.16 -18.90 7.73
N LEU A 130 -0.14 -19.22 7.72
CA LEU A 130 -1.23 -18.25 7.71
C LEU A 130 -1.19 -17.37 8.96
N GLU A 131 -1.08 -17.95 10.16
CA GLU A 131 -1.01 -17.23 11.44
C GLU A 131 0.20 -16.27 11.46
N LEU A 132 1.35 -16.72 10.98
CA LEU A 132 2.54 -15.88 10.86
C LEU A 132 2.30 -14.72 9.89
N LEU A 133 1.70 -14.99 8.75
CA LEU A 133 1.42 -13.95 7.75
C LEU A 133 0.42 -12.91 8.26
N GLU A 134 -0.58 -13.33 9.06
CA GLU A 134 -1.51 -12.42 9.73
C GLU A 134 -0.80 -11.47 10.72
N ILE A 135 0.27 -11.94 11.40
CA ILE A 135 1.08 -11.08 12.27
C ILE A 135 1.77 -10.00 11.43
N PHE A 136 2.34 -10.35 10.28
CA PHE A 136 2.97 -9.38 9.38
C PHE A 136 1.95 -8.40 8.80
N ALA A 137 0.75 -8.85 8.43
CA ALA A 137 -0.32 -7.99 7.96
C ALA A 137 -0.77 -6.99 9.04
N ARG A 138 -0.91 -7.43 10.30
CA ARG A 138 -1.21 -6.53 11.43
C ARG A 138 -0.09 -5.53 11.68
N TYR A 139 1.16 -5.96 11.64
CA TYR A 139 2.31 -5.05 11.75
C TYR A 139 2.31 -4.00 10.62
N THR A 140 2.01 -4.43 9.39
CA THR A 140 1.85 -3.53 8.24
C THR A 140 0.75 -2.50 8.48
N SER A 141 -0.41 -2.94 8.96
CA SER A 141 -1.54 -2.07 9.30
C SER A 141 -1.17 -0.98 10.30
N VAL A 142 -0.62 -1.37 11.45
CA VAL A 142 -0.18 -0.43 12.49
C VAL A 142 0.87 0.55 11.97
N SER A 143 1.78 0.08 11.14
CA SER A 143 2.83 0.94 10.58
C SER A 143 2.27 1.96 9.59
N ILE A 144 1.29 1.59 8.78
CA ILE A 144 0.59 2.52 7.87
C ILE A 144 -0.20 3.54 8.70
N GLU A 145 -0.94 3.10 9.72
CA GLU A 145 -1.69 3.99 10.63
C GLU A 145 -0.77 5.02 11.28
N ASN A 146 0.36 4.59 11.83
CA ASN A 146 1.35 5.51 12.42
C ASN A 146 1.88 6.54 11.41
N LEU A 147 2.12 6.14 10.16
CA LEU A 147 2.55 7.06 9.10
C LEU A 147 1.47 8.08 8.76
N LEU A 148 0.22 7.66 8.65
CA LEU A 148 -0.93 8.53 8.39
C LEU A 148 -1.15 9.52 9.52
N ASP A 149 -1.06 9.07 10.77
CA ASP A 149 -1.21 9.92 11.94
C ASP A 149 -0.08 10.96 12.04
N ALA A 150 1.15 10.55 11.77
CA ALA A 150 2.28 11.47 11.69
C ALA A 150 2.11 12.53 10.59
N GLN A 151 1.57 12.14 9.42
CA GLN A 151 1.25 13.08 8.34
C GLN A 151 0.15 14.06 8.75
N ARG A 152 -0.95 13.55 9.33
CA ARG A 152 -2.07 14.38 9.84
C ARG A 152 -1.58 15.39 10.89
N ALA A 153 -0.79 14.93 11.86
CA ALA A 153 -0.22 15.78 12.89
C ALA A 153 0.67 16.88 12.29
N ASN A 154 1.49 16.53 11.28
CA ASN A 154 2.33 17.49 10.59
C ASN A 154 1.52 18.52 9.77
N GLU A 155 0.44 18.09 9.12
CA GLU A 155 -0.47 19.02 8.42
C GLU A 155 -1.19 19.96 9.39
N MET A 156 -1.69 19.45 10.52
CA MET A 156 -2.28 20.29 11.57
C MET A 156 -1.28 21.31 12.11
N ALA A 157 -0.03 20.89 12.37
CA ALA A 157 1.02 21.81 12.85
C ALA A 157 1.44 22.87 11.82
N ARG A 158 1.00 22.79 10.56
CA ARG A 158 1.31 23.75 9.47
C ARG A 158 0.18 24.74 9.19
N ARG A 159 -1.00 24.52 9.78
CA ARG A 159 -2.18 25.37 9.56
C ARG A 159 -2.47 26.24 10.78
N ASP A 160 -3.13 27.35 10.52
CA ASP A 160 -3.75 28.21 11.53
C ASP A 160 -5.16 27.69 11.82
N ASP A 161 -5.45 27.45 13.09
CA ASP A 161 -6.71 26.82 13.53
C ASP A 161 -7.96 27.67 13.24
N LEU A 162 -7.80 29.00 13.10
CA LEU A 162 -8.92 29.87 12.85
C LEU A 162 -9.27 30.01 11.37
N THR A 163 -8.26 30.15 10.54
CA THR A 163 -8.42 30.47 9.11
C THR A 163 -8.26 29.26 8.19
N GLY A 164 -7.64 28.17 8.68
CA GLY A 164 -7.28 26.99 7.90
C GLY A 164 -6.14 27.24 6.90
N LEU A 165 -5.59 28.43 6.83
CA LEU A 165 -4.44 28.77 5.99
C LEU A 165 -3.15 28.24 6.61
N HIS A 166 -2.05 28.29 5.86
CA HIS A 166 -0.74 27.97 6.42
C HIS A 166 -0.35 28.98 7.49
N ASN A 167 0.16 28.48 8.62
CA ASN A 167 0.60 29.34 9.71
C ASN A 167 1.98 29.98 9.40
N ASP A 168 2.36 30.94 10.23
CA ASP A 168 3.61 31.70 10.12
C ASP A 168 4.86 30.78 10.08
N ARG A 169 4.87 29.73 10.91
CA ARG A 169 5.99 28.77 10.94
C ARG A 169 6.18 28.05 9.59
N PHE A 170 5.10 27.61 8.97
CA PHE A 170 5.14 26.98 7.66
C PHE A 170 5.59 27.97 6.58
N PHE A 171 5.06 29.20 6.63
CA PHE A 171 5.45 30.26 5.70
C PHE A 171 6.95 30.53 5.71
N HIS A 172 7.55 30.74 6.89
CA HIS A 172 8.99 30.98 7.00
C HIS A 172 9.83 29.80 6.52
N HIS A 173 9.43 28.56 6.84
CA HIS A 173 10.12 27.36 6.37
C HIS A 173 10.08 27.27 4.82
N ARG A 174 8.89 27.45 4.24
CA ARG A 174 8.68 27.40 2.79
C ARG A 174 9.45 28.49 2.04
N LEU A 175 9.40 29.71 2.56
CA LEU A 175 10.17 30.81 1.99
C LEU A 175 11.67 30.53 1.99
N SER A 176 12.20 30.00 3.09
CA SER A 176 13.62 29.61 3.17
C SER A 176 13.99 28.54 2.14
N GLU A 177 13.17 27.51 1.96
CA GLU A 177 13.38 26.47 0.94
C GLU A 177 13.37 27.05 -0.48
N ASP A 178 12.40 27.92 -0.78
CA ASP A 178 12.26 28.53 -2.11
C ASP A 178 13.41 29.50 -2.42
N LEU A 179 13.94 30.22 -1.42
CA LEU A 179 15.13 31.06 -1.56
C LEU A 179 16.39 30.23 -1.85
N ILE A 180 16.60 29.13 -1.10
CA ILE A 180 17.73 28.21 -1.36
C ILE A 180 17.63 27.62 -2.76
N ARG A 181 16.43 27.21 -3.17
CA ARG A 181 16.18 26.66 -4.51
C ARG A 181 16.47 27.69 -5.59
N ALA A 182 16.02 28.93 -5.40
CA ALA A 182 16.25 30.03 -6.34
C ALA A 182 17.73 30.32 -6.54
N ASP A 183 18.50 30.31 -5.45
CA ASP A 183 19.95 30.50 -5.49
C ASP A 183 20.66 29.39 -6.31
N VAL A 184 20.26 28.13 -6.11
CA VAL A 184 20.81 26.97 -6.85
C VAL A 184 20.43 26.97 -8.32
N THR A 185 19.22 27.46 -8.67
CA THR A 185 18.68 27.40 -10.03
C THR A 185 18.80 28.74 -10.78
N ASP A 186 19.46 29.74 -10.21
CA ASP A 186 19.56 31.12 -10.72
C ASP A 186 18.18 31.70 -11.12
N SER A 187 17.19 31.46 -10.25
CA SER A 187 15.81 31.92 -10.46
C SER A 187 15.40 32.97 -9.43
N THR A 188 14.24 33.60 -9.64
CA THR A 188 13.76 34.70 -8.78
C THR A 188 12.56 34.23 -7.96
N VAL A 189 12.51 34.63 -6.68
CA VAL A 189 11.34 34.47 -5.81
C VAL A 189 10.64 35.83 -5.67
N ALA A 190 9.32 35.84 -5.83
CA ALA A 190 8.48 37.00 -5.57
C ALA A 190 7.61 36.75 -4.34
N LEU A 191 7.56 37.71 -3.42
CA LEU A 191 6.71 37.67 -2.21
C LEU A 191 5.70 38.81 -2.26
N ILE A 192 4.42 38.48 -2.07
CA ILE A 192 3.33 39.45 -2.06
C ILE A 192 2.70 39.46 -0.68
N PHE A 193 2.67 40.62 -0.04
CA PHE A 193 1.91 40.85 1.20
C PHE A 193 0.60 41.58 0.88
N LEU A 194 -0.49 41.03 1.42
CA LEU A 194 -1.81 41.60 1.28
C LEU A 194 -2.35 41.88 2.68
N ASP A 195 -2.92 43.07 2.88
CA ASP A 195 -3.63 43.46 4.10
C ASP A 195 -4.98 44.06 3.77
N LEU A 196 -5.96 43.88 4.65
CA LEU A 196 -7.31 44.41 4.48
C LEU A 196 -7.46 45.67 5.30
N ASP A 197 -7.57 46.81 4.59
CA ASP A 197 -7.86 48.09 5.24
C ASP A 197 -9.21 48.09 5.95
N ASN A 198 -9.26 48.67 7.17
CA ASN A 198 -10.46 48.81 7.97
C ASN A 198 -11.18 47.50 8.34
N PHE A 199 -10.48 46.39 8.41
CA PHE A 199 -11.02 45.13 8.91
C PHE A 199 -11.32 45.25 10.41
N LYS A 200 -12.59 45.11 10.78
CA LYS A 200 -13.09 45.15 12.17
C LYS A 200 -13.83 43.88 12.51
#